data_9ef82e7ef6bff344b2acec40fd1aea8e
#
_entry.id   9ef82e7ef6bff344b2acec40fd1aea8e
#
_cell.length_a   1.000
_cell.length_b   1.000
_cell.length_c   1.000
_cell.angle_alpha   90.00
_cell.angle_beta   90.00
_cell.angle_gamma   90.00
#
_symmetry.space_group_name_H-M   'P 1'
#
loop_
_entity.id
_entity.type
_entity.pdbx_description
1 polymer ?
#
loop_
_entity_poly.entity_id
_entity_poly.type
_entity_poly.pdbx_seq_one_letter_code
_entity_poly.pdbx_strand_id
1 'polypeptide(L)'
;MSAVPSSTPVSPSASSASGASGASGARTAPTAAELLDFARSVAADRDLVGDLPLDPEGRTWVRLEGPGGAEAWLIGWPPGAETGWHDHGGSYGVFVTAAGELTESSLAAALPTEGWRSLELAENLDRRRVLPEGVGRAFGRNHVHQVENRSPSTHAVSVHAYYPPLPLIRRYSRKGSTLRLELVERPEEW
;
A
#
# COMPACT_ATOMS: atom_id res chain seq x y z
N MET A 1 44.99 -42.45 14.62
CA MET A 1 45.20 -41.48 15.69
C MET A 1 46.04 -40.35 15.07
N SER A 2 45.38 -39.26 14.64
CA SER A 2 46.05 -38.09 14.15
C SER A 2 45.32 -36.84 14.69
N ALA A 3 46.08 -36.07 15.43
CA ALA A 3 45.62 -34.89 16.14
C ALA A 3 45.36 -33.72 15.18
N VAL A 4 44.25 -32.99 15.42
CA VAL A 4 43.90 -31.75 14.75
C VAL A 4 44.49 -30.59 15.59
N PRO A 5 45.15 -29.61 15.01
CA PRO A 5 45.62 -28.44 15.77
C PRO A 5 44.49 -27.39 15.91
N SER A 6 44.30 -26.94 17.14
CA SER A 6 43.44 -25.81 17.52
C SER A 6 44.05 -24.51 17.04
N SER A 7 43.30 -23.72 16.26
CA SER A 7 43.64 -22.34 15.93
C SER A 7 42.77 -21.39 16.76
N THR A 8 43.42 -20.57 17.57
CA THR A 8 42.87 -19.47 18.35
C THR A 8 42.49 -18.29 17.46
N PRO A 9 41.34 -17.63 17.66
CA PRO A 9 41.02 -16.41 16.96
C PRO A 9 41.69 -15.20 17.62
N VAL A 10 42.36 -14.38 16.80
CA VAL A 10 42.93 -13.09 17.16
C VAL A 10 41.84 -12.03 17.08
N SER A 11 41.55 -11.37 18.20
CA SER A 11 40.62 -10.20 18.25
C SER A 11 41.32 -8.97 17.67
N PRO A 12 40.66 -8.20 16.76
CA PRO A 12 41.15 -6.87 16.42
C PRO A 12 40.66 -5.84 17.44
N SER A 13 41.60 -4.98 17.83
CA SER A 13 41.43 -3.87 18.76
C SER A 13 40.35 -2.89 18.33
N ALA A 14 39.51 -2.48 19.27
CA ALA A 14 38.57 -1.39 19.12
C ALA A 14 39.30 -0.07 18.94
N SER A 15 39.15 0.56 17.77
CA SER A 15 39.49 1.96 17.55
C SER A 15 38.27 2.81 17.92
N SER A 16 38.45 3.68 18.91
CA SER A 16 37.46 4.65 19.36
C SER A 16 37.27 5.72 18.28
N ALA A 17 36.15 5.64 17.54
CA ALA A 17 35.69 6.73 16.70
C ALA A 17 34.72 7.59 17.52
N SER A 18 35.14 8.82 17.68
CA SER A 18 34.46 9.95 18.35
C SER A 18 33.07 10.18 17.77
N GLY A 19 32.13 10.48 18.66
CA GLY A 19 30.70 10.67 18.34
C GLY A 19 30.46 11.81 17.35
N ALA A 20 29.79 11.46 16.28
CA ALA A 20 28.96 12.39 15.53
C ALA A 20 27.52 12.23 16.07
N SER A 21 27.10 13.17 16.90
CA SER A 21 25.72 13.38 17.28
C SER A 21 24.94 13.78 16.01
N GLY A 22 24.45 12.79 15.27
CA GLY A 22 23.50 13.00 14.20
C GLY A 22 22.18 13.43 14.81
N ALA A 23 21.84 14.71 14.71
CA ALA A 23 20.50 15.19 14.97
C ALA A 23 19.55 14.37 14.09
N SER A 24 18.76 13.48 14.72
CA SER A 24 17.61 12.84 14.12
C SER A 24 16.59 13.94 13.84
N GLY A 25 16.67 14.57 12.67
CA GLY A 25 15.67 15.47 12.19
C GLY A 25 14.35 14.68 12.14
N ALA A 26 13.40 15.04 12.97
CA ALA A 26 12.06 14.45 12.94
C ALA A 26 11.52 14.59 11.50
N ARG A 27 11.34 13.46 10.82
CA ARG A 27 10.78 13.47 9.47
C ARG A 27 9.38 14.05 9.55
N THR A 28 9.14 15.14 8.87
CA THR A 28 7.81 15.75 8.80
C THR A 28 6.87 14.80 8.07
N ALA A 29 5.69 14.58 8.63
CA ALA A 29 4.64 13.78 8.00
C ALA A 29 4.31 14.38 6.61
N PRO A 30 4.32 13.59 5.54
CA PRO A 30 4.01 14.10 4.20
C PRO A 30 2.52 14.49 4.11
N THR A 31 2.23 15.51 3.34
CA THR A 31 0.87 15.86 2.98
C THR A 31 0.31 14.90 1.92
N ALA A 32 -1.00 14.86 1.76
CA ALA A 32 -1.62 14.09 0.68
C ALA A 32 -1.17 14.55 -0.72
N ALA A 33 -0.85 15.84 -0.88
CA ALA A 33 -0.32 16.39 -2.13
C ALA A 33 1.09 15.85 -2.42
N GLU A 34 1.99 15.86 -1.44
CA GLU A 34 3.34 15.32 -1.58
C GLU A 34 3.33 13.81 -1.87
N LEU A 35 2.44 13.04 -1.23
CA LEU A 35 2.24 11.64 -1.55
C LEU A 35 1.75 11.44 -2.99
N LEU A 36 0.82 12.28 -3.45
CA LEU A 36 0.27 12.18 -4.80
C LEU A 36 1.31 12.55 -5.87
N ASP A 37 2.12 13.56 -5.61
CA ASP A 37 3.20 13.97 -6.52
C ASP A 37 4.29 12.89 -6.59
N PHE A 38 4.64 12.28 -5.45
CA PHE A 38 5.52 11.11 -5.42
C PHE A 38 4.95 9.96 -6.24
N ALA A 39 3.69 9.57 -6.00
CA ALA A 39 3.06 8.46 -6.71
C ALA A 39 2.96 8.73 -8.22
N ARG A 40 2.73 9.97 -8.65
CA ARG A 40 2.76 10.38 -10.07
C ARG A 40 4.16 10.28 -10.67
N SER A 41 5.18 10.70 -9.92
CA SER A 41 6.58 10.59 -10.37
C SER A 41 6.98 9.13 -10.60
N VAL A 42 6.64 8.25 -9.66
CA VAL A 42 6.88 6.80 -9.81
C VAL A 42 6.07 6.21 -10.98
N ALA A 43 4.80 6.59 -11.11
CA ALA A 43 3.95 6.11 -12.20
C ALA A 43 4.42 6.57 -13.60
N ALA A 44 5.13 7.68 -13.69
CA ALA A 44 5.72 8.18 -14.93
C ALA A 44 7.07 7.54 -15.28
N ASP A 45 7.69 6.83 -14.35
CA ASP A 45 8.93 6.08 -14.57
C ASP A 45 8.63 4.78 -15.35
N ARG A 46 8.81 4.86 -16.66
CA ARG A 46 8.47 3.76 -17.60
C ARG A 46 9.34 2.53 -17.40
N ASP A 47 10.58 2.70 -16.98
CA ASP A 47 11.51 1.60 -16.76
C ASP A 47 11.09 0.85 -15.49
N LEU A 48 10.86 1.56 -14.39
CA LEU A 48 10.40 0.96 -13.14
C LEU A 48 9.04 0.26 -13.29
N VAL A 49 8.10 0.88 -14.02
CA VAL A 49 6.78 0.28 -14.27
C VAL A 49 6.88 -0.95 -15.18
N GLY A 50 7.76 -0.89 -16.20
CA GLY A 50 7.97 -1.97 -17.14
C GLY A 50 8.72 -3.17 -16.57
N ASP A 51 9.58 -2.95 -15.57
CA ASP A 51 10.35 -3.98 -14.88
C ASP A 51 9.53 -4.76 -13.83
N LEU A 52 8.30 -4.31 -13.50
CA LEU A 52 7.46 -5.03 -12.56
C LEU A 52 7.06 -6.40 -13.13
N PRO A 53 7.42 -7.52 -12.50
CA PRO A 53 6.94 -8.83 -12.92
C PRO A 53 5.41 -8.89 -12.85
N LEU A 54 4.76 -9.25 -13.95
CA LEU A 54 3.30 -9.42 -14.00
C LEU A 54 2.95 -10.90 -14.02
N ASP A 55 2.09 -11.30 -13.07
CA ASP A 55 1.56 -12.65 -12.98
C ASP A 55 0.13 -12.68 -13.55
N PRO A 56 -0.21 -13.58 -14.48
CA PRO A 56 -1.57 -13.68 -15.00
C PRO A 56 -2.59 -14.22 -13.98
N GLU A 57 -2.14 -14.88 -12.93
CA GLU A 57 -3.01 -15.53 -11.95
C GLU A 57 -3.20 -14.72 -10.66
N GLY A 58 -2.31 -13.77 -10.37
CA GLY A 58 -2.32 -13.02 -9.13
C GLY A 58 -1.73 -11.62 -9.23
N ARG A 59 -2.04 -10.80 -8.25
CA ARG A 59 -1.41 -9.49 -8.12
C ARG A 59 0.04 -9.68 -7.71
N THR A 60 0.91 -8.88 -8.31
CA THR A 60 2.33 -8.75 -7.92
C THR A 60 2.58 -7.40 -7.30
N TRP A 61 3.61 -7.28 -6.48
CA TRP A 61 3.95 -5.99 -5.89
C TRP A 61 5.44 -5.87 -5.56
N VAL A 62 5.90 -4.63 -5.58
CA VAL A 62 7.22 -4.24 -5.09
C VAL A 62 7.02 -3.11 -4.09
N ARG A 63 7.66 -3.24 -2.93
CA ARG A 63 7.65 -2.20 -1.90
C ARG A 63 8.65 -1.11 -2.25
N LEU A 64 8.24 0.14 -2.08
CA LEU A 64 9.02 1.34 -2.31
C LEU A 64 9.08 2.17 -1.02
N GLU A 65 10.07 3.03 -0.91
CA GLU A 65 10.15 4.04 0.15
C GLU A 65 9.49 5.34 -0.31
N GLY A 66 8.46 5.78 0.40
CA GLY A 66 7.78 7.04 0.15
C GLY A 66 8.41 8.20 0.92
N PRO A 67 8.00 9.45 0.61
CA PRO A 67 8.47 10.65 1.28
C PRO A 67 8.08 10.66 2.76
N GLY A 68 8.92 11.24 3.60
CA GLY A 68 8.67 11.43 5.04
C GLY A 68 8.50 10.13 5.85
N GLY A 69 8.90 8.98 5.30
CA GLY A 69 8.69 7.65 5.91
C GLY A 69 7.33 7.05 5.58
N ALA A 70 6.68 7.51 4.53
CA ALA A 70 5.50 6.85 3.97
C ALA A 70 5.86 5.48 3.40
N GLU A 71 4.95 4.55 3.48
CA GLU A 71 5.03 3.26 2.82
C GLU A 71 4.44 3.38 1.42
N ALA A 72 5.11 2.79 0.43
CA ALA A 72 4.62 2.80 -0.94
C ALA A 72 4.78 1.44 -1.63
N TRP A 73 3.94 1.20 -2.64
CA TRP A 73 3.84 -0.05 -3.37
C TRP A 73 3.60 0.20 -4.86
N LEU A 74 4.36 -0.48 -5.70
CA LEU A 74 4.06 -0.65 -7.11
C LEU A 74 3.35 -2.00 -7.26
N ILE A 75 2.14 -2.00 -7.82
CA ILE A 75 1.25 -3.17 -7.84
C ILE A 75 0.81 -3.49 -9.26
N GLY A 76 1.01 -4.75 -9.67
CA GLY A 76 0.51 -5.32 -10.92
C GLY A 76 -0.84 -6.02 -10.69
N TRP A 77 -1.78 -5.80 -11.60
CA TRP A 77 -3.14 -6.30 -11.55
C TRP A 77 -3.46 -7.10 -12.80
N PRO A 78 -3.55 -8.42 -12.75
CA PRO A 78 -4.04 -9.19 -13.89
C PRO A 78 -5.50 -8.87 -14.21
N PRO A 79 -6.00 -9.25 -15.39
CA PRO A 79 -7.41 -9.14 -15.75
C PRO A 79 -8.31 -9.74 -14.68
N GLY A 80 -9.35 -9.00 -14.26
CA GLY A 80 -10.30 -9.44 -13.24
C GLY A 80 -9.82 -9.41 -11.79
N ALA A 81 -8.57 -9.02 -11.53
CA ALA A 81 -8.06 -8.92 -10.15
C ALA A 81 -8.74 -7.80 -9.37
N GLU A 82 -9.04 -8.06 -8.11
CA GLU A 82 -9.66 -7.11 -7.19
C GLU A 82 -9.07 -7.19 -5.78
N THR A 83 -9.30 -6.15 -4.99
CA THR A 83 -8.92 -6.15 -3.57
C THR A 83 -10.00 -6.69 -2.65
N GLY A 84 -11.26 -6.68 -3.06
CA GLY A 84 -12.39 -6.66 -2.15
C GLY A 84 -12.48 -5.37 -1.34
N TRP A 85 -13.57 -5.22 -0.58
CA TRP A 85 -13.79 -4.05 0.29
C TRP A 85 -12.81 -4.04 1.46
N HIS A 86 -12.11 -2.92 1.66
CA HIS A 86 -11.13 -2.79 2.75
C HIS A 86 -10.91 -1.34 3.16
N ASP A 87 -10.27 -1.14 4.32
CA ASP A 87 -9.67 0.12 4.77
C ASP A 87 -8.20 -0.08 5.15
N HIS A 88 -7.55 1.00 5.55
CA HIS A 88 -6.10 1.10 5.74
C HIS A 88 -5.69 1.32 7.21
N GLY A 89 -6.54 0.91 8.16
CA GLY A 89 -6.21 0.98 9.59
C GLY A 89 -5.95 2.37 10.16
N GLY A 90 -6.44 3.42 9.49
CA GLY A 90 -6.24 4.81 9.90
C GLY A 90 -5.13 5.55 9.17
N SER A 91 -4.45 4.93 8.21
CA SER A 91 -3.57 5.62 7.28
C SER A 91 -4.39 6.39 6.23
N TYR A 92 -3.97 7.62 5.93
CA TYR A 92 -4.40 8.26 4.69
C TYR A 92 -3.45 7.87 3.57
N GLY A 93 -3.90 8.00 2.34
CA GLY A 93 -3.08 7.57 1.23
C GLY A 93 -3.50 8.14 -0.11
N VAL A 94 -2.78 7.70 -1.11
CA VAL A 94 -3.00 8.02 -2.51
C VAL A 94 -2.80 6.77 -3.34
N PHE A 95 -3.39 6.74 -4.54
CA PHE A 95 -2.93 5.85 -5.58
C PHE A 95 -3.05 6.50 -6.96
N VAL A 96 -2.21 6.05 -7.90
CA VAL A 96 -2.14 6.51 -9.29
C VAL A 96 -2.06 5.29 -10.18
N THR A 97 -2.87 5.23 -11.23
CA THR A 97 -2.74 4.21 -12.27
C THR A 97 -1.55 4.54 -13.15
N ALA A 98 -0.55 3.66 -13.19
CA ALA A 98 0.68 3.82 -13.97
C ALA A 98 0.58 3.22 -15.36
N ALA A 99 -0.24 2.17 -15.54
CA ALA A 99 -0.54 1.57 -16.83
C ALA A 99 -1.94 0.93 -16.81
N GLY A 100 -2.62 0.94 -17.94
CA GLY A 100 -3.97 0.39 -18.08
C GLY A 100 -5.03 1.25 -17.40
N GLU A 101 -6.05 0.59 -16.84
CA GLU A 101 -7.19 1.23 -16.20
C GLU A 101 -7.62 0.45 -14.97
N LEU A 102 -7.93 1.16 -13.88
CA LEU A 102 -8.51 0.59 -12.67
C LEU A 102 -9.89 1.22 -12.39
N THR A 103 -10.74 0.45 -11.75
CA THR A 103 -12.01 0.95 -11.23
C THR A 103 -11.96 0.96 -9.71
N GLU A 104 -12.26 2.09 -9.09
CA GLU A 104 -12.48 2.20 -7.65
C GLU A 104 -13.96 2.26 -7.34
N SER A 105 -14.44 1.41 -6.45
CA SER A 105 -15.72 1.55 -5.74
C SER A 105 -15.43 1.94 -4.30
N SER A 106 -16.08 2.99 -3.78
CA SER A 106 -15.83 3.51 -2.43
C SER A 106 -17.10 3.97 -1.74
N LEU A 107 -17.05 4.06 -0.42
CA LEU A 107 -18.13 4.61 0.39
C LEU A 107 -17.89 6.11 0.65
N ALA A 108 -18.91 6.93 0.39
CA ALA A 108 -18.91 8.37 0.69
C ALA A 108 -19.31 8.63 2.15
N ALA A 109 -18.77 7.84 3.08
CA ALA A 109 -18.99 7.99 4.52
C ALA A 109 -17.71 7.67 5.27
N ALA A 110 -17.51 8.37 6.37
CA ALA A 110 -16.51 7.98 7.38
C ALA A 110 -17.17 6.93 8.27
N LEU A 111 -16.65 5.71 8.24
CA LEU A 111 -17.14 4.65 9.11
C LEU A 111 -16.45 4.71 10.48
N PRO A 112 -17.11 4.28 11.56
CA PRO A 112 -16.44 4.08 12.83
C PRO A 112 -15.27 3.09 12.66
N THR A 113 -14.15 3.38 13.29
CA THR A 113 -12.95 2.53 13.18
C THR A 113 -12.97 1.33 14.12
N GLU A 114 -13.81 1.37 15.15
CA GLU A 114 -13.89 0.35 16.20
C GLU A 114 -15.33 0.14 16.71
N GLY A 115 -15.55 -0.95 17.42
CA GLY A 115 -16.79 -1.20 18.16
C GLY A 115 -17.92 -1.84 17.37
N TRP A 116 -17.70 -2.23 16.10
CA TRP A 116 -18.72 -2.89 15.30
C TRP A 116 -18.15 -4.10 14.52
N ARG A 117 -19.03 -5.04 14.22
CA ARG A 117 -18.74 -6.18 13.33
C ARG A 117 -19.61 -6.17 12.10
N SER A 118 -20.78 -5.54 12.17
CA SER A 118 -21.71 -5.38 11.07
C SER A 118 -22.32 -3.98 11.14
N LEU A 119 -22.45 -3.33 10.00
CA LEU A 119 -22.98 -1.97 9.89
C LEU A 119 -23.94 -1.89 8.72
N GLU A 120 -25.13 -1.33 8.98
CA GLU A 120 -26.07 -0.96 7.92
C GLU A 120 -25.67 0.39 7.35
N LEU A 121 -25.43 0.42 6.05
CA LEU A 121 -25.08 1.61 5.30
C LEU A 121 -26.34 2.37 4.90
N ALA A 122 -26.31 3.69 5.01
CA ALA A 122 -27.34 4.52 4.44
C ALA A 122 -27.37 4.40 2.91
N GLU A 123 -28.47 4.81 2.31
CA GLU A 123 -28.60 4.85 0.86
C GLU A 123 -27.65 5.90 0.23
N ASN A 124 -27.34 5.71 -1.05
CA ASN A 124 -26.56 6.66 -1.87
C ASN A 124 -25.15 6.95 -1.37
N LEU A 125 -24.53 6.05 -0.62
CA LEU A 125 -23.12 6.19 -0.20
C LEU A 125 -22.13 5.71 -1.27
N ASP A 126 -22.57 4.90 -2.22
CA ASP A 126 -21.70 4.32 -3.23
C ASP A 126 -21.16 5.36 -4.19
N ARG A 127 -19.87 5.31 -4.39
CA ARG A 127 -19.16 6.07 -5.40
C ARG A 127 -18.32 5.12 -6.23
N ARG A 128 -18.39 5.28 -7.55
CA ARG A 128 -17.59 4.53 -8.50
C ARG A 128 -16.83 5.48 -9.40
N ARG A 129 -15.55 5.19 -9.61
CA ARG A 129 -14.65 5.96 -10.47
C ARG A 129 -13.84 5.03 -11.35
N VAL A 130 -13.73 5.42 -12.59
CA VAL A 130 -12.78 4.83 -13.52
C VAL A 130 -11.52 5.70 -13.49
N LEU A 131 -10.37 5.05 -13.39
CA LEU A 131 -9.06 5.68 -13.19
C LEU A 131 -8.13 5.17 -14.29
N PRO A 132 -8.12 5.80 -15.46
CA PRO A 132 -7.18 5.47 -16.52
C PRO A 132 -5.75 5.85 -16.16
N GLU A 133 -4.80 5.46 -17.00
CA GLU A 133 -3.38 5.78 -16.86
C GLU A 133 -3.15 7.28 -16.58
N GLY A 134 -2.28 7.59 -15.62
CA GLY A 134 -1.94 8.94 -15.15
C GLY A 134 -2.95 9.54 -14.17
N VAL A 135 -4.14 8.95 -14.04
CA VAL A 135 -5.14 9.44 -13.09
C VAL A 135 -4.87 8.91 -11.70
N GLY A 136 -4.82 9.83 -10.73
CA GLY A 136 -4.58 9.49 -9.34
C GLY A 136 -5.63 10.09 -8.40
N ARG A 137 -5.65 9.55 -7.20
CA ARG A 137 -6.58 9.92 -6.15
C ARG A 137 -5.93 9.92 -4.78
N ALA A 138 -6.27 10.93 -3.97
CA ALA A 138 -6.00 10.96 -2.53
C ALA A 138 -7.26 10.57 -1.74
N PHE A 139 -7.08 9.97 -0.58
CA PHE A 139 -8.14 9.57 0.33
C PHE A 139 -7.72 9.71 1.79
N GLY A 140 -8.72 9.90 2.66
CA GLY A 140 -8.51 10.10 4.10
C GLY A 140 -8.41 8.80 4.89
N ARG A 141 -8.18 8.94 6.19
CA ARG A 141 -7.91 7.84 7.14
C ARG A 141 -9.01 6.78 7.27
N ASN A 142 -10.25 7.16 7.04
CA ASN A 142 -11.42 6.28 7.19
C ASN A 142 -12.02 5.90 5.84
N HIS A 143 -11.18 5.85 4.82
CA HIS A 143 -11.62 5.51 3.48
C HIS A 143 -11.83 4.00 3.34
N VAL A 144 -13.04 3.61 2.99
CA VAL A 144 -13.39 2.21 2.68
C VAL A 144 -13.67 2.10 1.19
N HIS A 145 -12.93 1.22 0.53
CA HIS A 145 -13.03 1.03 -0.91
C HIS A 145 -12.67 -0.39 -1.36
N GLN A 146 -12.91 -0.65 -2.63
CA GLN A 146 -12.31 -1.74 -3.38
C GLN A 146 -11.77 -1.21 -4.71
N VAL A 147 -10.71 -1.83 -5.21
CA VAL A 147 -10.08 -1.53 -6.49
C VAL A 147 -10.08 -2.78 -7.35
N GLU A 148 -10.43 -2.62 -8.62
CA GLU A 148 -10.58 -3.72 -9.57
C GLU A 148 -9.90 -3.39 -10.91
N ASN A 149 -9.22 -4.35 -11.51
CA ASN A 149 -8.91 -4.35 -12.94
C ASN A 149 -10.06 -5.02 -13.69
N ARG A 150 -10.89 -4.24 -14.36
CA ARG A 150 -12.05 -4.74 -15.11
C ARG A 150 -11.76 -5.09 -16.56
N SER A 151 -10.53 -4.93 -17.00
CA SER A 151 -10.12 -5.36 -18.34
C SER A 151 -10.28 -6.88 -18.47
N PRO A 152 -10.79 -7.39 -19.60
CA PRO A 152 -10.87 -8.83 -19.83
C PRO A 152 -9.52 -9.46 -20.21
N SER A 153 -8.51 -8.66 -20.60
CA SER A 153 -7.29 -9.18 -21.20
C SER A 153 -6.02 -8.38 -20.90
N THR A 154 -6.11 -7.20 -20.31
CA THR A 154 -4.97 -6.29 -20.12
C THR A 154 -4.65 -6.13 -18.66
N HIS A 155 -3.38 -6.30 -18.30
CA HIS A 155 -2.90 -5.94 -16.96
C HIS A 155 -2.99 -4.44 -16.75
N ALA A 156 -3.20 -4.05 -15.50
CA ALA A 156 -2.99 -2.69 -15.05
C ALA A 156 -1.83 -2.65 -14.05
N VAL A 157 -1.23 -1.47 -13.88
CA VAL A 157 -0.22 -1.20 -12.86
C VAL A 157 -0.59 0.07 -12.12
N SER A 158 -0.38 0.09 -10.81
CA SER A 158 -0.63 1.26 -9.98
C SER A 158 0.45 1.49 -8.94
N VAL A 159 0.61 2.73 -8.54
CA VAL A 159 1.44 3.15 -7.41
C VAL A 159 0.53 3.56 -6.26
N HIS A 160 0.73 2.98 -5.09
CA HIS A 160 0.02 3.32 -3.86
C HIS A 160 1.01 3.89 -2.84
N ALA A 161 0.60 4.88 -2.06
CA ALA A 161 1.40 5.39 -0.95
C ALA A 161 0.52 5.73 0.25
N TYR A 162 1.00 5.40 1.46
CA TYR A 162 0.24 5.51 2.70
C TYR A 162 1.07 6.17 3.80
N TYR A 163 0.41 7.00 4.62
CA TYR A 163 1.02 7.55 5.81
C TYR A 163 0.03 7.63 6.99
N PRO A 164 0.44 7.24 8.20
CA PRO A 164 1.66 6.48 8.49
C PRO A 164 1.71 5.16 7.68
N PRO A 165 2.84 4.43 7.68
CA PRO A 165 2.87 3.07 7.14
C PRO A 165 1.68 2.25 7.63
N LEU A 166 1.17 1.36 6.78
CA LEU A 166 -0.05 0.61 7.05
C LEU A 166 0.06 -0.19 8.37
N PRO A 167 -0.70 0.15 9.42
CA PRO A 167 -0.65 -0.60 10.67
C PRO A 167 -1.44 -1.90 10.58
N LEU A 168 -2.44 -1.94 9.73
CA LEU A 168 -3.31 -3.07 9.44
C LEU A 168 -4.20 -2.77 8.23
N ILE A 169 -4.80 -3.81 7.66
CA ILE A 169 -5.88 -3.73 6.67
C ILE A 169 -7.10 -4.43 7.27
N ARG A 170 -8.27 -3.77 7.27
CA ARG A 170 -9.54 -4.42 7.59
C ARG A 170 -10.23 -4.80 6.30
N ARG A 171 -10.66 -6.05 6.22
CA ARG A 171 -11.40 -6.56 5.07
C ARG A 171 -12.86 -6.76 5.41
N TYR A 172 -13.70 -6.43 4.46
CA TYR A 172 -15.15 -6.44 4.64
C TYR A 172 -15.82 -7.27 3.55
N SER A 173 -16.87 -7.99 3.93
CA SER A 173 -17.88 -8.45 2.97
C SER A 173 -19.00 -7.43 2.89
N ARG A 174 -19.66 -7.37 1.74
CA ARG A 174 -20.82 -6.51 1.52
C ARG A 174 -21.96 -7.29 0.91
N LYS A 175 -23.14 -7.20 1.54
CA LYS A 175 -24.36 -7.78 1.04
C LYS A 175 -25.49 -6.74 1.11
N GLY A 176 -25.85 -6.17 -0.04
CA GLY A 176 -26.80 -5.06 -0.10
C GLY A 176 -26.28 -3.83 0.66
N SER A 177 -27.03 -3.36 1.63
CA SER A 177 -26.67 -2.26 2.53
C SER A 177 -25.78 -2.70 3.70
N THR A 178 -25.66 -3.99 3.99
CA THR A 178 -24.88 -4.48 5.13
C THR A 178 -23.41 -4.63 4.77
N LEU A 179 -22.53 -3.95 5.52
CA LEU A 179 -21.08 -4.12 5.52
C LEU A 179 -20.69 -4.90 6.76
N ARG A 180 -19.87 -5.95 6.60
CA ARG A 180 -19.43 -6.80 7.70
C ARG A 180 -17.92 -6.92 7.73
N LEU A 181 -17.30 -6.72 8.91
CA LEU A 181 -15.88 -6.98 9.14
C LEU A 181 -15.63 -8.49 9.17
N GLU A 182 -14.82 -8.96 8.24
CA GLU A 182 -14.45 -10.38 8.12
C GLU A 182 -13.07 -10.66 8.71
N LEU A 183 -12.09 -9.81 8.41
CA LEU A 183 -10.70 -10.05 8.75
C LEU A 183 -9.97 -8.74 9.05
N VAL A 184 -9.00 -8.80 9.95
CA VAL A 184 -8.01 -7.76 10.21
C VAL A 184 -6.63 -8.37 9.95
N GLU A 185 -5.97 -7.92 8.90
CA GLU A 185 -4.62 -8.35 8.51
C GLU A 185 -3.59 -7.36 9.06
N ARG A 186 -2.48 -7.87 9.57
CA ARG A 186 -1.36 -7.07 10.06
C ARG A 186 -0.16 -7.20 9.12
N PRO A 187 0.84 -6.27 9.17
CA PRO A 187 2.00 -6.29 8.28
C PRO A 187 2.77 -7.62 8.26
N GLU A 188 2.75 -8.36 9.36
CA GLU A 188 3.41 -9.66 9.49
C GLU A 188 2.71 -10.78 8.70
N GLU A 189 1.52 -10.52 8.20
CA GLU A 189 0.64 -11.48 7.50
C GLU A 189 0.58 -11.22 5.98
N TRP A 190 1.38 -10.26 5.46
CA TRP A 190 1.38 -9.82 4.04
C TRP A 190 2.53 -10.44 3.23
#